data_8232e9cf371d98a417d8392ca285661d
#
_entry.id   8232e9cf371d98a417d8392ca285661d
#
_cell.length_a   1.000
_cell.length_b   1.000
_cell.length_c   1.000
_cell.angle_alpha   90.00
_cell.angle_beta   90.00
_cell.angle_gamma   90.00
#
_symmetry.space_group_name_H-M   'P 1'
#
loop_
_entity.id
_entity.type
_entity.pdbx_description
1 polymer ?
#
loop_
_entity_poly.entity_id
_entity_poly.type
_entity_poly.pdbx_seq_one_letter_code
_entity_poly.pdbx_strand_id
1 'polypeptide(L)'
;INAKHRFRFQTRFSDIKQDSSNQIPVEELKNDRRKAGLNMDIDTKDRSYTFDYEYRPTQNVTLSTTLYKQKQERDIETESIDDIKIIASNRRFSHITQEKIFYDVKSEMQAKFEEDKKGLKVKAKFDYNLVGDNPSETIVGYDYQSATNKRNSLVQSETLKSYYDSALGGYATLGIGDRLPITNKIDMKMTKKSEGFYIFNKWGLTNWLDLTTGGRVERTKYNGYRENGPNVMPYVSPEKKRIETDEKLTNYAGELGLLFKYNDTGRFYTRYERGFVTPFGNQLTDKIHDTDLKNQQSGIIVPPSVNVASKYVANDLKSEKTDTFEIGFRDYILGSSISTSFFITDTKDEITLISSGVTNPAVNRWKYRNIGKTRRMGIEFEAEQNVGKFRFNQSLSLVKTKVLIANEEARIEKGDRVPMVPRLKATLGVKYNFTDRLSGYLNYVYLAKQESRELRENSDISKDDVIVKHTINGYGTLEAGLSYKPDNYSDIKIGAKNILSKKYNLRETSLEALPAPERNYYLQLNVRF
;
A
#
# COMPACT_ATOMS: atom_id res chain seq x y z
N ILE A 1 37.52 -19.91 -13.14
CA ILE A 1 36.33 -19.32 -13.83
C ILE A 1 36.88 -18.27 -14.79
N ASN A 2 36.63 -18.43 -16.05
CA ASN A 2 37.04 -17.52 -17.12
C ASN A 2 36.34 -16.15 -16.89
N ALA A 3 37.00 -15.02 -17.22
CA ALA A 3 36.47 -13.66 -17.10
C ALA A 3 35.11 -13.43 -17.82
N LYS A 4 34.72 -14.36 -18.70
CA LYS A 4 33.44 -14.35 -19.44
C LYS A 4 32.23 -14.85 -18.64
N HIS A 5 32.43 -15.53 -17.52
CA HIS A 5 31.37 -16.15 -16.75
C HIS A 5 31.38 -15.62 -15.31
N ARG A 6 30.23 -15.14 -14.85
CA ARG A 6 30.03 -14.69 -13.47
C ARG A 6 28.84 -15.40 -12.86
N PHE A 7 29.04 -15.99 -11.70
CA PHE A 7 28.01 -16.64 -10.91
C PHE A 7 27.88 -15.89 -9.59
N ARG A 8 26.65 -15.67 -9.14
CA ARG A 8 26.35 -15.14 -7.82
C ARG A 8 25.20 -15.94 -7.22
N PHE A 9 25.44 -16.46 -6.03
CA PHE A 9 24.39 -17.04 -5.20
C PHE A 9 24.19 -16.17 -3.99
N GLN A 10 22.93 -15.83 -3.70
CA GLN A 10 22.58 -15.00 -2.57
C GLN A 10 21.43 -15.64 -1.80
N THR A 11 21.59 -15.69 -0.47
CA THR A 11 20.53 -16.11 0.46
C THR A 11 20.21 -14.97 1.41
N ARG A 12 18.96 -14.86 1.78
CA ARG A 12 18.53 -13.92 2.82
C ARG A 12 17.55 -14.62 3.74
N PHE A 13 17.78 -14.50 5.05
CA PHE A 13 16.91 -14.95 6.12
C PHE A 13 16.61 -13.75 7.00
N SER A 14 15.35 -13.58 7.34
CA SER A 14 14.90 -12.53 8.25
C SER A 14 13.79 -13.08 9.12
N ASP A 15 13.88 -12.79 10.42
CA ASP A 15 12.84 -13.07 11.41
C ASP A 15 12.61 -11.78 12.18
N ILE A 16 11.42 -11.22 12.07
CA ILE A 16 11.07 -9.91 12.61
C ILE A 16 9.82 -10.07 13.46
N LYS A 17 9.94 -9.79 14.74
CA LYS A 17 8.82 -9.65 15.66
C LYS A 17 8.57 -8.17 15.91
N GLN A 18 7.33 -7.77 15.75
CA GLN A 18 6.93 -6.38 15.86
C GLN A 18 5.61 -6.28 16.60
N ASP A 19 5.62 -5.51 17.67
CA ASP A 19 4.41 -5.10 18.37
C ASP A 19 3.97 -3.76 17.77
N SER A 20 2.69 -3.62 17.52
CA SER A 20 2.08 -2.40 17.01
C SER A 20 0.80 -2.11 17.79
N SER A 21 0.39 -0.87 17.80
CA SER A 21 -0.92 -0.49 18.36
C SER A 21 -1.90 -0.18 17.23
N ASN A 22 -3.16 -0.49 17.45
CA ASN A 22 -4.25 -0.09 16.60
C ASN A 22 -4.56 1.42 16.75
N GLN A 23 -5.44 1.93 15.90
CA GLN A 23 -6.00 3.27 16.05
C GLN A 23 -6.72 3.38 17.40
N ILE A 24 -6.70 4.56 17.97
CA ILE A 24 -7.29 4.87 19.27
C ILE A 24 -8.40 5.90 19.07
N PRO A 25 -9.53 5.81 19.77
CA PRO A 25 -10.57 6.82 19.74
C PRO A 25 -10.00 8.23 20.02
N VAL A 26 -10.38 9.21 19.21
CA VAL A 26 -9.85 10.60 19.32
C VAL A 26 -10.13 11.19 20.71
N GLU A 27 -11.26 10.86 21.31
CA GLU A 27 -11.62 11.32 22.66
C GLU A 27 -10.65 10.79 23.72
N GLU A 28 -10.21 9.55 23.61
CA GLU A 28 -9.23 8.97 24.53
C GLU A 28 -7.86 9.61 24.38
N LEU A 29 -7.46 9.94 23.13
CA LEU A 29 -6.20 10.64 22.87
C LEU A 29 -6.17 12.07 23.42
N LYS A 30 -7.32 12.73 23.59
CA LYS A 30 -7.40 14.04 24.23
C LYS A 30 -7.03 13.95 25.72
N ASN A 31 -7.39 12.84 26.37
CA ASN A 31 -7.12 12.61 27.79
C ASN A 31 -5.71 12.08 28.01
N ASP A 32 -5.32 11.07 27.30
CA ASP A 32 -3.98 10.47 27.38
C ASP A 32 -3.47 10.03 26.00
N ARG A 33 -2.54 10.80 25.45
CA ARG A 33 -1.94 10.52 24.14
C ARG A 33 -0.98 9.32 24.16
N ARG A 34 -0.54 8.88 25.32
CA ARG A 34 0.36 7.74 25.50
C ARG A 34 -0.40 6.44 25.74
N LYS A 35 -1.72 6.51 25.81
CA LYS A 35 -2.54 5.31 25.94
C LYS A 35 -2.23 4.41 24.76
N ALA A 36 -1.82 3.18 25.04
CA ALA A 36 -1.65 2.18 24.01
C ALA A 36 -3.04 1.80 23.48
N GLY A 37 -3.18 1.74 22.16
CA GLY A 37 -4.31 1.05 21.56
C GLY A 37 -4.22 -0.44 21.83
N LEU A 38 -5.21 -1.19 21.35
CA LEU A 38 -5.17 -2.65 21.44
C LEU A 38 -3.95 -3.19 20.68
N ASN A 39 -3.33 -4.21 21.24
CA ASN A 39 -2.11 -4.79 20.71
C ASN A 39 -2.34 -5.45 19.35
N MET A 40 -1.36 -5.30 18.50
CA MET A 40 -1.24 -6.06 17.27
C MET A 40 0.18 -6.62 17.20
N ASP A 41 0.30 -7.93 17.36
CA ASP A 41 1.56 -8.65 17.30
C ASP A 41 1.75 -9.19 15.89
N ILE A 42 2.90 -8.92 15.32
CA ILE A 42 3.24 -9.34 13.95
C ILE A 42 4.56 -10.09 13.98
N ASP A 43 4.52 -11.37 13.63
CA ASP A 43 5.71 -12.20 13.41
C ASP A 43 5.90 -12.42 11.91
N THR A 44 7.02 -12.00 11.35
CA THR A 44 7.31 -12.12 9.92
C THR A 44 8.61 -12.88 9.70
N LYS A 45 8.54 -14.00 8.97
CA LYS A 45 9.68 -14.81 8.53
C LYS A 45 9.82 -14.71 7.02
N ASP A 46 10.99 -14.27 6.55
CA ASP A 46 11.32 -14.16 5.13
C ASP A 46 12.55 -15.03 4.83
N ARG A 47 12.45 -15.81 3.75
CA ARG A 47 13.54 -16.65 3.24
C ARG A 47 13.61 -16.48 1.73
N SER A 48 14.75 -16.03 1.23
CA SER A 48 14.96 -15.87 -0.21
C SER A 48 16.27 -16.48 -0.67
N TYR A 49 16.23 -17.02 -1.87
CA TYR A 49 17.33 -17.60 -2.59
C TYR A 49 17.36 -17.02 -3.99
N THR A 50 18.51 -16.50 -4.40
CA THR A 50 18.69 -15.95 -5.75
C THR A 50 19.97 -16.51 -6.35
N PHE A 51 19.86 -16.98 -7.57
CA PHE A 51 21.00 -17.41 -8.37
C PHE A 51 21.04 -16.55 -9.63
N ASP A 52 22.14 -15.82 -9.81
CA ASP A 52 22.42 -15.03 -11.00
C ASP A 52 23.56 -15.67 -11.78
N TYR A 53 23.37 -15.78 -13.07
CA TYR A 53 24.38 -16.17 -14.03
C TYR A 53 24.52 -15.12 -15.10
N GLU A 54 25.72 -14.66 -15.36
CA GLU A 54 26.07 -13.71 -16.41
C GLU A 54 27.13 -14.33 -17.31
N TYR A 55 26.89 -14.27 -18.62
CA TYR A 55 27.82 -14.72 -19.66
C TYR A 55 28.08 -13.59 -20.64
N ARG A 56 29.35 -13.30 -20.87
CA ARG A 56 29.85 -12.28 -21.81
C ARG A 56 30.61 -12.97 -22.95
N PRO A 57 29.91 -13.42 -24.01
CA PRO A 57 30.55 -14.05 -25.16
C PRO A 57 31.54 -13.10 -25.85
N THR A 58 31.18 -11.82 -25.92
CA THR A 58 32.02 -10.74 -26.47
C THR A 58 32.01 -9.56 -25.50
N GLN A 59 32.81 -8.53 -25.77
CA GLN A 59 32.80 -7.29 -24.97
C GLN A 59 31.46 -6.54 -25.07
N ASN A 60 30.73 -6.74 -26.16
CA ASN A 60 29.53 -5.99 -26.51
C ASN A 60 28.23 -6.75 -26.22
N VAL A 61 28.31 -8.00 -25.78
CA VAL A 61 27.12 -8.82 -25.52
C VAL A 61 27.16 -9.37 -24.11
N THR A 62 26.09 -9.13 -23.36
CA THR A 62 25.91 -9.68 -22.01
C THR A 62 24.59 -10.45 -21.93
N LEU A 63 24.66 -11.73 -21.65
CA LEU A 63 23.51 -12.58 -21.38
C LEU A 63 23.39 -12.78 -19.86
N SER A 64 22.20 -12.54 -19.32
CA SER A 64 21.97 -12.66 -17.87
C SER A 64 20.74 -13.49 -17.59
N THR A 65 20.86 -14.40 -16.63
CA THR A 65 19.76 -15.23 -16.14
C THR A 65 19.70 -15.12 -14.63
N THR A 66 18.51 -14.81 -14.11
CA THR A 66 18.24 -14.80 -12.67
C THR A 66 17.15 -15.81 -12.36
N LEU A 67 17.43 -16.74 -11.45
CA LEU A 67 16.46 -17.63 -10.84
C LEU A 67 16.27 -17.22 -9.39
N TYR A 68 15.03 -17.13 -8.92
CA TYR A 68 14.78 -16.81 -7.53
C TYR A 68 13.59 -17.55 -6.95
N LYS A 69 13.68 -17.79 -5.64
CA LYS A 69 12.59 -18.30 -4.80
C LYS A 69 12.56 -17.51 -3.51
N GLN A 70 11.36 -17.06 -3.13
CA GLN A 70 11.12 -16.36 -1.86
C GLN A 70 9.91 -17.00 -1.18
N LYS A 71 10.02 -17.24 0.13
CA LYS A 71 8.91 -17.64 0.98
C LYS A 71 8.82 -16.63 2.13
N GLN A 72 7.64 -16.03 2.28
CA GLN A 72 7.30 -15.17 3.40
C GLN A 72 6.14 -15.78 4.18
N GLU A 73 6.28 -15.84 5.48
CA GLU A 73 5.24 -16.21 6.42
C GLU A 73 5.02 -15.04 7.37
N ARG A 74 3.76 -14.68 7.60
CA ARG A 74 3.40 -13.63 8.53
C ARG A 74 2.23 -14.08 9.36
N ASP A 75 2.43 -14.13 10.66
CA ASP A 75 1.41 -14.37 11.66
C ASP A 75 1.04 -13.01 12.29
N ILE A 76 -0.25 -12.71 12.36
CA ILE A 76 -0.78 -11.47 12.93
C ILE A 76 -1.82 -11.86 13.96
N GLU A 77 -1.62 -11.36 15.18
CA GLU A 77 -2.61 -11.40 16.25
C GLU A 77 -2.99 -9.97 16.58
N THR A 78 -4.27 -9.67 16.60
CA THR A 78 -4.74 -8.32 16.94
C THR A 78 -6.05 -8.37 17.71
N GLU A 79 -6.23 -7.40 18.57
CA GLU A 79 -7.46 -7.15 19.31
C GLU A 79 -8.13 -5.90 18.77
N SER A 80 -9.45 -5.87 18.75
CA SER A 80 -10.25 -4.67 18.50
C SER A 80 -11.43 -4.62 19.47
N ILE A 81 -11.87 -3.41 19.77
CA ILE A 81 -13.13 -3.17 20.48
C ILE A 81 -14.02 -2.42 19.51
N ASP A 82 -15.14 -3.02 19.17
CA ASP A 82 -16.11 -2.46 18.24
C ASP A 82 -17.47 -2.29 18.92
N ASP A 83 -18.12 -1.16 18.65
CA ASP A 83 -19.52 -0.94 18.96
C ASP A 83 -20.37 -1.65 17.90
N ILE A 84 -20.93 -2.79 18.23
CA ILE A 84 -21.82 -3.50 17.31
C ILE A 84 -23.25 -3.02 17.52
N LYS A 85 -23.83 -2.40 16.47
CA LYS A 85 -25.24 -2.04 16.43
C LYS A 85 -26.04 -3.15 15.76
N ILE A 86 -26.86 -3.85 16.51
CA ILE A 86 -27.80 -4.82 15.95
C ILE A 86 -29.17 -4.16 15.86
N ILE A 87 -29.73 -4.14 14.66
CA ILE A 87 -31.11 -3.71 14.44
C ILE A 87 -31.99 -4.94 14.57
N ALA A 88 -32.68 -5.09 15.70
CA ALA A 88 -33.68 -6.12 15.86
C ALA A 88 -35.05 -5.59 15.42
N SER A 89 -35.65 -6.20 14.40
CA SER A 89 -37.05 -5.94 14.07
C SER A 89 -37.94 -6.95 14.76
N ASN A 90 -38.72 -6.52 15.72
CA ASN A 90 -39.68 -7.37 16.39
C ASN A 90 -41.00 -7.37 15.57
N ARG A 91 -41.24 -8.41 14.75
CA ARG A 91 -42.40 -8.55 13.86
C ARG A 91 -43.74 -8.80 14.55
N ARG A 92 -43.76 -8.89 15.88
CA ARG A 92 -45.01 -9.20 16.59
C ARG A 92 -45.96 -8.03 16.81
N PHE A 93 -45.50 -6.78 16.63
CA PHE A 93 -46.32 -5.59 16.86
C PHE A 93 -46.13 -4.59 15.72
N SER A 94 -47.20 -4.35 14.98
CA SER A 94 -47.22 -3.54 13.76
C SER A 94 -47.03 -2.02 13.95
N HIS A 95 -46.64 -1.57 15.14
CA HIS A 95 -46.54 -0.14 15.49
C HIS A 95 -45.27 0.26 16.22
N ILE A 96 -44.23 -0.59 16.25
CA ILE A 96 -43.03 -0.28 17.03
C ILE A 96 -41.87 0.09 16.10
N THR A 97 -41.30 1.24 16.39
CA THR A 97 -40.09 1.80 15.81
C THR A 97 -38.92 0.80 15.82
N GLN A 98 -38.10 0.85 14.78
CA GLN A 98 -36.87 0.06 14.67
C GLN A 98 -35.93 0.38 15.82
N GLU A 99 -35.50 -0.64 16.54
CA GLU A 99 -34.71 -0.53 17.75
C GLU A 99 -33.27 -0.89 17.50
N LYS A 100 -32.37 -0.10 18.06
CA LYS A 100 -30.93 -0.29 17.98
C LYS A 100 -30.44 -0.89 19.31
N ILE A 101 -29.94 -2.12 19.25
CA ILE A 101 -29.25 -2.75 20.39
C ILE A 101 -27.76 -2.52 20.19
N PHE A 102 -27.09 -1.96 21.17
CA PHE A 102 -25.67 -1.69 21.14
C PHE A 102 -24.92 -2.70 21.99
N TYR A 103 -23.79 -3.20 21.49
CA TYR A 103 -22.87 -4.04 22.21
C TYR A 103 -21.47 -3.50 22.07
N ASP A 104 -20.75 -3.36 23.19
CA ASP A 104 -19.30 -3.25 23.14
C ASP A 104 -18.74 -4.67 23.04
N VAL A 105 -18.06 -4.97 21.98
CA VAL A 105 -17.53 -6.30 21.69
C VAL A 105 -16.03 -6.22 21.51
N LYS A 106 -15.29 -6.99 22.30
CA LYS A 106 -13.89 -7.26 22.08
C LYS A 106 -13.77 -8.35 21.02
N SER A 107 -13.07 -8.10 19.96
CA SER A 107 -12.77 -9.07 18.91
C SER A 107 -11.29 -9.38 18.89
N GLU A 108 -10.95 -10.66 18.85
CA GLU A 108 -9.60 -11.15 18.67
C GLU A 108 -9.48 -11.74 17.26
N MET A 109 -8.50 -11.27 16.49
CA MET A 109 -8.21 -11.79 15.17
C MET A 109 -6.85 -12.46 15.17
N GLN A 110 -6.82 -13.69 14.68
CA GLN A 110 -5.60 -14.41 14.33
C GLN A 110 -5.58 -14.59 12.83
N ALA A 111 -4.50 -14.17 12.18
CA ALA A 111 -4.37 -14.27 10.73
C ALA A 111 -2.97 -14.76 10.34
N LYS A 112 -2.92 -15.83 9.56
CA LYS A 112 -1.71 -16.37 8.97
C LYS A 112 -1.70 -16.08 7.46
N PHE A 113 -0.64 -15.43 7.01
CA PHE A 113 -0.38 -15.14 5.60
C PHE A 113 0.88 -15.88 5.16
N GLU A 114 0.80 -16.57 4.04
CA GLU A 114 1.95 -17.20 3.39
C GLU A 114 2.05 -16.69 1.95
N GLU A 115 3.24 -16.29 1.52
CA GLU A 115 3.57 -16.02 0.13
C GLU A 115 4.72 -16.93 -0.32
N ASP A 116 4.49 -17.73 -1.36
CA ASP A 116 5.54 -18.49 -2.07
C ASP A 116 5.68 -17.90 -3.47
N LYS A 117 6.83 -17.31 -3.74
CA LYS A 117 7.16 -16.60 -4.97
C LYS A 117 8.38 -17.22 -5.61
N LYS A 118 8.29 -17.52 -6.90
CA LYS A 118 9.41 -18.00 -7.72
C LYS A 118 9.39 -17.38 -9.09
N GLY A 119 10.55 -17.22 -9.68
CA GLY A 119 10.63 -16.64 -11.01
C GLY A 119 11.94 -16.88 -11.71
N LEU A 120 11.88 -16.59 -12.99
CA LEU A 120 12.98 -16.61 -13.95
C LEU A 120 13.00 -15.25 -14.67
N LYS A 121 14.18 -14.66 -14.80
CA LYS A 121 14.43 -13.51 -15.66
C LYS A 121 15.58 -13.85 -16.60
N VAL A 122 15.38 -13.62 -17.87
CA VAL A 122 16.40 -13.76 -18.89
C VAL A 122 16.50 -12.46 -19.67
N LYS A 123 17.70 -11.95 -19.85
CA LYS A 123 17.93 -10.76 -20.66
C LYS A 123 19.21 -10.88 -21.47
N ALA A 124 19.18 -10.31 -22.67
CA ALA A 124 20.33 -10.06 -23.51
C ALA A 124 20.53 -8.54 -23.64
N LYS A 125 21.71 -8.08 -23.33
CA LYS A 125 22.16 -6.70 -23.51
C LYS A 125 23.18 -6.64 -24.64
N PHE A 126 23.01 -5.68 -25.54
CA PHE A 126 23.88 -5.39 -26.66
C PHE A 126 24.38 -3.95 -26.51
N ASP A 127 25.70 -3.78 -26.43
CA ASP A 127 26.36 -2.48 -26.42
C ASP A 127 26.95 -2.23 -27.81
N TYR A 128 26.67 -1.08 -28.39
CA TYR A 128 27.11 -0.75 -29.75
C TYR A 128 27.13 0.78 -29.97
N ASN A 129 27.63 1.21 -31.11
CA ASN A 129 27.55 2.60 -31.53
C ASN A 129 26.57 2.67 -32.73
N LEU A 130 25.44 3.37 -32.56
CA LEU A 130 24.44 3.52 -33.61
C LEU A 130 24.85 4.62 -34.60
N VAL A 131 25.38 5.74 -34.09
CA VAL A 131 25.78 6.90 -34.85
C VAL A 131 27.18 7.33 -34.40
N GLY A 132 28.18 7.23 -35.27
CA GLY A 132 29.58 7.56 -34.96
C GLY A 132 30.08 6.77 -33.74
N ASP A 133 30.75 7.46 -32.83
CA ASP A 133 31.27 6.86 -31.58
C ASP A 133 30.31 6.97 -30.38
N ASN A 134 29.03 7.34 -30.59
CA ASN A 134 28.09 7.53 -29.53
C ASN A 134 27.58 6.20 -28.96
N PRO A 135 27.78 5.94 -27.64
CA PRO A 135 27.39 4.68 -27.01
C PRO A 135 25.88 4.48 -27.04
N SER A 136 25.49 3.32 -27.49
CA SER A 136 24.10 2.86 -27.54
C SER A 136 23.96 1.50 -26.90
N GLU A 137 22.78 1.21 -26.36
CA GLU A 137 22.47 -0.11 -25.81
C GLU A 137 21.05 -0.56 -26.17
N THR A 138 20.91 -1.85 -26.39
CA THR A 138 19.62 -2.52 -26.53
C THR A 138 19.54 -3.66 -25.53
N ILE A 139 18.44 -3.73 -24.80
CA ILE A 139 18.14 -4.82 -23.88
C ILE A 139 16.84 -5.49 -24.35
N VAL A 140 16.89 -6.81 -24.53
CA VAL A 140 15.71 -7.64 -24.77
C VAL A 140 15.59 -8.61 -23.61
N GLY A 141 14.39 -8.81 -23.08
CA GLY A 141 14.23 -9.70 -21.95
C GLY A 141 12.87 -10.36 -21.85
N TYR A 142 12.87 -11.42 -21.05
CA TYR A 142 11.69 -12.19 -20.67
C TYR A 142 11.70 -12.41 -19.15
N ASP A 143 10.55 -12.17 -18.53
CA ASP A 143 10.32 -12.39 -17.11
C ASP A 143 9.16 -13.37 -16.94
N TYR A 144 9.35 -14.37 -16.08
CA TYR A 144 8.31 -15.22 -15.57
C TYR A 144 8.28 -15.16 -14.05
N GLN A 145 7.09 -15.01 -13.48
CA GLN A 145 6.87 -15.06 -12.03
C GLN A 145 5.62 -15.86 -11.70
N SER A 146 5.71 -16.69 -10.67
CA SER A 146 4.56 -17.32 -10.03
C SER A 146 4.58 -16.99 -8.54
N ALA A 147 3.51 -16.39 -8.04
CA ALA A 147 3.32 -16.07 -6.63
C ALA A 147 2.02 -16.72 -6.14
N THR A 148 2.11 -17.54 -5.10
CA THR A 148 0.96 -18.14 -4.42
C THR A 148 0.83 -17.50 -3.05
N ASN A 149 -0.30 -16.85 -2.83
CA ASN A 149 -0.68 -16.25 -1.56
C ASN A 149 -1.75 -17.11 -0.89
N LYS A 150 -1.54 -17.42 0.39
CA LYS A 150 -2.52 -18.07 1.24
C LYS A 150 -2.82 -17.17 2.42
N ARG A 151 -4.07 -17.17 2.85
CA ARG A 151 -4.52 -16.49 4.05
C ARG A 151 -5.48 -17.40 4.82
N ASN A 152 -5.15 -17.63 6.07
CA ASN A 152 -6.05 -18.22 7.04
C ASN A 152 -6.27 -17.20 8.14
N SER A 153 -7.50 -16.77 8.37
CA SER A 153 -7.80 -15.87 9.46
C SER A 153 -9.06 -16.30 10.19
N LEU A 154 -9.04 -16.07 11.50
CA LEU A 154 -10.11 -16.35 12.42
C LEU A 154 -10.37 -15.11 13.26
N VAL A 155 -11.62 -14.71 13.36
CA VAL A 155 -12.06 -13.67 14.31
C VAL A 155 -13.00 -14.30 15.29
N GLN A 156 -12.71 -14.13 16.58
CA GLN A 156 -13.56 -14.50 17.69
C GLN A 156 -13.89 -13.25 18.50
N SER A 157 -15.12 -13.15 18.96
CA SER A 157 -15.59 -11.96 19.65
C SER A 157 -16.19 -12.32 21.02
N GLU A 158 -16.06 -11.40 21.96
CA GLU A 158 -16.59 -11.50 23.31
C GLU A 158 -17.36 -10.22 23.66
N THR A 159 -18.54 -10.35 24.26
CA THR A 159 -19.34 -9.20 24.67
C THR A 159 -18.77 -8.61 25.95
N LEU A 160 -18.26 -7.37 25.88
CA LEU A 160 -17.76 -6.63 27.05
C LEU A 160 -18.88 -5.91 27.77
N LYS A 161 -19.86 -5.38 27.03
CA LYS A 161 -20.97 -4.62 27.56
C LYS A 161 -22.17 -4.69 26.64
N SER A 162 -23.34 -4.94 27.21
CA SER A 162 -24.61 -4.84 26.48
C SER A 162 -25.42 -3.68 27.05
N TYR A 163 -26.05 -2.91 26.15
CA TYR A 163 -26.92 -1.80 26.53
C TYR A 163 -28.36 -2.21 26.31
N TYR A 164 -29.18 -1.93 27.30
CA TYR A 164 -30.62 -2.07 27.25
C TYR A 164 -31.25 -0.77 26.78
N ASP A 165 -32.11 -0.84 25.80
CA ASP A 165 -32.95 0.30 25.42
C ASP A 165 -34.32 0.14 26.09
N SER A 166 -34.64 1.05 27.01
CA SER A 166 -35.89 1.04 27.77
C SER A 166 -37.14 1.28 26.93
N ALA A 167 -37.01 1.83 25.74
CA ALA A 167 -38.13 2.01 24.79
C ALA A 167 -38.60 0.68 24.20
N LEU A 168 -37.85 -0.40 24.36
CA LEU A 168 -38.01 -1.68 23.71
C LEU A 168 -38.65 -2.75 24.56
N GLY A 169 -38.56 -2.64 25.87
CA GLY A 169 -39.01 -3.69 26.79
C GLY A 169 -38.39 -5.08 26.56
N GLY A 170 -37.24 -5.14 25.85
CA GLY A 170 -36.58 -6.38 25.48
C GLY A 170 -35.11 -6.43 25.91
N TYR A 171 -34.67 -7.59 26.38
CA TYR A 171 -33.27 -7.82 26.76
C TYR A 171 -32.44 -8.22 25.55
N ALA A 172 -31.21 -7.73 25.49
CA ALA A 172 -30.15 -8.41 24.78
C ALA A 172 -29.93 -9.78 25.44
N THR A 173 -30.05 -10.84 24.69
CA THR A 173 -29.93 -12.23 25.21
C THR A 173 -28.49 -12.65 25.47
N LEU A 174 -27.52 -11.77 25.25
CA LEU A 174 -26.09 -12.00 25.46
C LEU A 174 -25.68 -11.37 26.80
N GLY A 175 -25.09 -12.17 27.69
CA GLY A 175 -24.47 -11.71 28.93
C GLY A 175 -23.13 -11.04 28.69
N ILE A 176 -22.64 -10.30 29.68
CA ILE A 176 -21.27 -9.77 29.68
C ILE A 176 -20.30 -10.94 29.81
N GLY A 177 -19.26 -10.99 29.00
CA GLY A 177 -18.29 -12.10 28.98
C GLY A 177 -18.71 -13.29 28.14
N ASP A 178 -19.91 -13.27 27.52
CA ASP A 178 -20.32 -14.34 26.61
C ASP A 178 -19.48 -14.32 25.35
N ARG A 179 -18.85 -15.46 25.07
CA ARG A 179 -18.14 -15.66 23.81
C ARG A 179 -19.15 -15.83 22.68
N LEU A 180 -19.10 -14.91 21.74
CA LEU A 180 -19.82 -15.06 20.50
C LEU A 180 -19.22 -16.23 19.70
N PRO A 181 -20.04 -16.98 18.97
CA PRO A 181 -19.51 -17.96 18.02
C PRO A 181 -18.57 -17.27 17.04
N ILE A 182 -17.66 -18.04 16.43
CA ILE A 182 -16.68 -17.53 15.44
C ILE A 182 -17.36 -16.63 14.44
N THR A 183 -17.01 -15.34 14.50
CA THR A 183 -17.71 -14.31 13.73
C THR A 183 -17.22 -14.23 12.28
N ASN A 184 -15.98 -14.63 12.01
CA ASN A 184 -15.45 -14.62 10.66
C ASN A 184 -14.27 -15.60 10.52
N LYS A 185 -14.34 -16.48 9.51
CA LYS A 185 -13.23 -17.33 9.10
C LYS A 185 -12.97 -17.11 7.61
N ILE A 186 -11.72 -16.82 7.27
CA ILE A 186 -11.30 -16.68 5.87
C ILE A 186 -10.26 -17.74 5.57
N ASP A 187 -10.50 -18.52 4.52
CA ASP A 187 -9.51 -19.37 3.88
C ASP A 187 -9.36 -18.91 2.43
N MET A 188 -8.15 -18.53 2.05
CA MET A 188 -7.84 -18.04 0.71
C MET A 188 -6.56 -18.67 0.19
N LYS A 189 -6.60 -19.11 -1.05
CA LYS A 189 -5.41 -19.49 -1.81
C LYS A 189 -5.52 -18.88 -3.21
N MET A 190 -4.58 -18.01 -3.56
CA MET A 190 -4.53 -17.33 -4.84
C MET A 190 -3.16 -17.46 -5.46
N THR A 191 -3.11 -17.97 -6.69
CA THR A 191 -1.89 -18.04 -7.50
C THR A 191 -1.98 -17.03 -8.63
N LYS A 192 -1.00 -16.13 -8.68
CA LYS A 192 -0.78 -15.16 -9.77
C LYS A 192 0.44 -15.60 -10.56
N LYS A 193 0.29 -15.83 -11.86
CA LYS A 193 1.38 -16.09 -12.80
C LYS A 193 1.47 -14.93 -13.78
N SER A 194 2.66 -14.37 -13.95
CA SER A 194 2.93 -13.28 -14.89
C SER A 194 4.06 -13.66 -15.83
N GLU A 195 3.88 -13.38 -17.12
CA GLU A 195 4.84 -13.57 -18.19
C GLU A 195 4.97 -12.26 -18.95
N GLY A 196 6.19 -11.75 -19.06
CA GLY A 196 6.44 -10.47 -19.71
C GLY A 196 7.61 -10.53 -20.70
N PHE A 197 7.41 -10.00 -21.90
CA PHE A 197 8.47 -9.70 -22.84
C PHE A 197 8.67 -8.20 -22.90
N TYR A 198 9.93 -7.76 -22.98
CA TYR A 198 10.26 -6.35 -23.09
C TYR A 198 11.47 -6.10 -23.96
N ILE A 199 11.49 -4.94 -24.55
CA ILE A 199 12.63 -4.35 -25.24
C ILE A 199 12.86 -2.94 -24.70
N PHE A 200 14.10 -2.57 -24.52
CA PHE A 200 14.54 -1.26 -24.10
C PHE A 200 15.74 -0.85 -24.94
N ASN A 201 15.74 0.37 -25.43
CA ASN A 201 16.82 0.94 -26.20
C ASN A 201 17.23 2.30 -25.62
N LYS A 202 18.52 2.52 -25.56
CA LYS A 202 19.11 3.84 -25.37
C LYS A 202 20.07 4.09 -26.51
N TRP A 203 19.79 5.08 -27.34
CA TRP A 203 20.57 5.44 -28.49
C TRP A 203 21.28 6.78 -28.29
N GLY A 204 22.60 6.79 -28.31
CA GLY A 204 23.39 8.01 -28.45
C GLY A 204 23.29 8.52 -29.85
N LEU A 205 22.41 9.49 -30.12
CA LEU A 205 22.22 10.06 -31.45
C LEU A 205 23.33 11.05 -31.80
N THR A 206 23.79 11.77 -30.79
CA THR A 206 24.95 12.68 -30.87
C THR A 206 25.68 12.64 -29.51
N ASN A 207 26.81 13.32 -29.38
CA ASN A 207 27.50 13.48 -28.10
C ASN A 207 26.66 14.24 -27.05
N TRP A 208 25.67 15.01 -27.46
CA TRP A 208 24.80 15.82 -26.61
C TRP A 208 23.34 15.34 -26.52
N LEU A 209 22.91 14.33 -27.34
CA LEU A 209 21.53 13.85 -27.39
C LEU A 209 21.45 12.33 -27.33
N ASP A 210 20.75 11.81 -26.32
CA ASP A 210 20.35 10.41 -26.22
C ASP A 210 18.84 10.29 -26.41
N LEU A 211 18.41 9.25 -27.13
CA LEU A 211 17.00 8.83 -27.24
C LEU A 211 16.80 7.51 -26.50
N THR A 212 15.80 7.45 -25.64
CA THR A 212 15.39 6.24 -24.94
C THR A 212 14.02 5.80 -25.44
N THR A 213 13.87 4.51 -25.76
CA THR A 213 12.58 3.90 -26.10
C THR A 213 12.45 2.56 -25.37
N GLY A 214 11.22 2.23 -24.95
CA GLY A 214 10.95 0.95 -24.31
C GLY A 214 9.54 0.46 -24.60
N GLY A 215 9.38 -0.86 -24.61
CA GLY A 215 8.09 -1.51 -24.73
C GLY A 215 8.04 -2.81 -23.94
N ARG A 216 6.88 -3.11 -23.32
CA ARG A 216 6.62 -4.35 -22.59
C ARG A 216 5.20 -4.82 -22.86
N VAL A 217 5.05 -6.12 -23.06
CA VAL A 217 3.77 -6.82 -23.00
C VAL A 217 3.83 -7.82 -21.85
N GLU A 218 2.80 -7.84 -21.02
CA GLU A 218 2.69 -8.78 -19.90
C GLU A 218 1.33 -9.46 -19.91
N ARG A 219 1.33 -10.79 -19.76
CA ARG A 219 0.15 -11.60 -19.49
C ARG A 219 0.17 -12.02 -18.04
N THR A 220 -0.93 -11.77 -17.35
CA THR A 220 -1.13 -12.19 -15.96
C THR A 220 -2.33 -13.12 -15.88
N LYS A 221 -2.14 -14.27 -15.26
CA LYS A 221 -3.20 -15.24 -14.97
C LYS A 221 -3.36 -15.39 -13.46
N TYR A 222 -4.61 -15.27 -12.99
CA TYR A 222 -5.01 -15.57 -11.62
C TYR A 222 -5.78 -16.88 -11.59
N ASN A 223 -5.51 -17.70 -10.59
CA ASN A 223 -6.27 -18.89 -10.32
C ASN A 223 -6.31 -19.15 -8.82
N GLY A 224 -7.48 -19.34 -8.26
CA GLY A 224 -7.62 -19.63 -6.85
C GLY A 224 -9.01 -19.36 -6.31
N TYR A 225 -9.10 -19.30 -4.99
CA TYR A 225 -10.35 -19.12 -4.28
C TYR A 225 -10.17 -18.33 -2.99
N ARG A 226 -11.29 -17.80 -2.52
CA ARG A 226 -11.50 -17.34 -1.16
C ARG A 226 -12.78 -17.96 -0.64
N GLU A 227 -12.72 -18.58 0.52
CA GLU A 227 -13.85 -19.12 1.26
C GLU A 227 -14.02 -18.31 2.54
N ASN A 228 -15.20 -17.73 2.72
CA ASN A 228 -15.57 -17.10 3.96
C ASN A 228 -16.40 -18.13 4.75
N GLY A 229 -15.97 -18.42 5.97
CA GLY A 229 -16.71 -19.29 6.87
C GLY A 229 -17.98 -18.62 7.38
N PRO A 230 -18.81 -19.36 8.13
CA PRO A 230 -20.07 -18.84 8.59
C PRO A 230 -19.85 -17.58 9.44
N ASN A 231 -20.47 -16.47 9.03
CA ASN A 231 -20.69 -15.36 9.93
C ASN A 231 -21.84 -15.79 10.86
N VAL A 232 -21.50 -16.17 12.07
CA VAL A 232 -22.51 -16.59 13.01
C VAL A 232 -23.05 -15.36 13.76
N MET A 233 -23.77 -14.53 13.07
CA MET A 233 -24.86 -13.75 13.66
C MET A 233 -26.11 -14.65 13.65
N PRO A 234 -26.98 -14.61 14.67
CA PRO A 234 -28.10 -15.57 14.82
C PRO A 234 -29.12 -15.60 13.69
N TYR A 235 -28.95 -14.80 12.65
CA TYR A 235 -29.88 -14.67 11.53
C TYR A 235 -29.23 -14.79 10.13
N VAL A 236 -27.96 -15.18 10.03
CA VAL A 236 -27.25 -15.32 8.75
C VAL A 236 -26.96 -16.80 8.50
N SER A 237 -27.26 -17.25 7.29
CA SER A 237 -27.03 -18.63 6.86
C SER A 237 -25.62 -19.13 7.23
N PRO A 238 -25.49 -20.31 7.82
CA PRO A 238 -24.21 -20.92 8.18
C PRO A 238 -23.43 -21.45 6.97
N GLU A 239 -23.85 -21.13 5.75
CA GLU A 239 -23.21 -21.64 4.54
C GLU A 239 -21.83 -21.03 4.33
N LYS A 240 -20.89 -21.89 4.00
CA LYS A 240 -19.56 -21.49 3.52
C LYS A 240 -19.70 -20.80 2.16
N LYS A 241 -19.15 -19.61 2.06
CA LYS A 241 -19.23 -18.77 0.87
C LYS A 241 -17.91 -18.78 0.13
N ARG A 242 -17.87 -19.51 -1.01
CA ARG A 242 -16.66 -19.69 -1.80
C ARG A 242 -16.74 -18.88 -3.10
N ILE A 243 -15.73 -18.08 -3.33
CA ILE A 243 -15.53 -17.30 -4.55
C ILE A 243 -14.31 -17.88 -5.26
N GLU A 244 -14.48 -18.31 -6.48
CA GLU A 244 -13.38 -18.80 -7.33
C GLU A 244 -13.08 -17.77 -8.41
N THR A 245 -11.83 -17.71 -8.85
CA THR A 245 -11.40 -16.87 -9.96
C THR A 245 -10.43 -17.61 -10.88
N ASP A 246 -10.58 -17.39 -12.19
CA ASP A 246 -9.64 -17.79 -13.24
C ASP A 246 -9.58 -16.65 -14.26
N GLU A 247 -8.95 -15.55 -13.85
CA GLU A 247 -8.88 -14.31 -14.61
C GLU A 247 -7.57 -14.22 -15.41
N LYS A 248 -7.66 -13.61 -16.60
CA LYS A 248 -6.52 -13.36 -17.47
C LYS A 248 -6.51 -11.90 -17.90
N LEU A 249 -5.38 -11.24 -17.67
CA LEU A 249 -5.18 -9.84 -18.04
C LEU A 249 -3.97 -9.73 -18.95
N THR A 250 -4.08 -8.91 -20.00
CA THR A 250 -2.94 -8.54 -20.85
C THR A 250 -2.73 -7.04 -20.75
N ASN A 251 -1.50 -6.63 -20.46
CA ASN A 251 -1.13 -5.25 -20.24
C ASN A 251 0.05 -4.87 -21.12
N TYR A 252 0.11 -3.57 -21.44
CA TYR A 252 1.16 -2.97 -22.24
C TYR A 252 1.74 -1.79 -21.49
N ALA A 253 3.08 -1.72 -21.45
CA ALA A 253 3.82 -0.57 -20.95
C ALA A 253 4.78 -0.09 -22.03
N GLY A 254 5.18 1.17 -21.95
CA GLY A 254 6.13 1.75 -22.90
C GLY A 254 6.67 3.07 -22.41
N GLU A 255 7.83 3.46 -22.95
CA GLU A 255 8.47 4.73 -22.66
C GLU A 255 9.12 5.33 -23.90
N LEU A 256 9.19 6.65 -23.88
CA LEU A 256 9.91 7.48 -24.84
C LEU A 256 10.56 8.63 -24.09
N GLY A 257 11.87 8.78 -24.21
CA GLY A 257 12.62 9.82 -23.50
C GLY A 257 13.72 10.44 -24.37
N LEU A 258 13.95 11.73 -24.17
CA LEU A 258 15.07 12.47 -24.73
C LEU A 258 15.92 13.01 -23.61
N LEU A 259 17.23 12.85 -23.70
CA LEU A 259 18.21 13.38 -22.75
C LEU A 259 19.20 14.27 -23.49
N PHE A 260 19.21 15.54 -23.14
CA PHE A 260 20.14 16.55 -23.65
C PHE A 260 21.27 16.78 -22.65
N LYS A 261 22.50 16.59 -23.08
CA LYS A 261 23.73 16.85 -22.35
C LYS A 261 24.27 18.19 -22.83
N TYR A 262 24.12 19.27 -22.08
CA TYR A 262 24.53 20.59 -22.54
C TYR A 262 25.93 20.98 -22.03
N ASN A 263 26.47 20.24 -21.06
CA ASN A 263 27.87 20.29 -20.60
C ASN A 263 28.25 18.93 -19.99
N ASP A 264 29.44 18.83 -19.37
CA ASP A 264 29.93 17.57 -18.80
C ASP A 264 29.09 17.02 -17.66
N THR A 265 28.43 17.88 -16.86
CA THR A 265 27.62 17.53 -15.70
C THR A 265 26.13 17.76 -15.92
N GLY A 266 25.79 18.73 -16.78
CA GLY A 266 24.43 19.20 -16.97
C GLY A 266 23.62 18.34 -17.93
N ARG A 267 22.42 18.01 -17.50
CA ARG A 267 21.45 17.19 -18.24
C ARG A 267 20.07 17.82 -18.14
N PHE A 268 19.40 17.89 -19.27
CA PHE A 268 17.97 18.19 -19.36
C PHE A 268 17.30 16.98 -20.01
N TYR A 269 16.15 16.54 -19.50
CA TYR A 269 15.43 15.41 -20.07
C TYR A 269 13.93 15.65 -20.14
N THR A 270 13.30 14.97 -21.09
CA THR A 270 11.86 14.82 -21.15
C THR A 270 11.53 13.35 -21.35
N ARG A 271 10.48 12.87 -20.67
CA ARG A 271 10.07 11.47 -20.72
C ARG A 271 8.55 11.35 -20.72
N TYR A 272 8.05 10.49 -21.57
CA TYR A 272 6.71 9.94 -21.50
C TYR A 272 6.80 8.47 -21.15
N GLU A 273 5.98 8.04 -20.20
CA GLU A 273 5.93 6.67 -19.74
C GLU A 273 4.48 6.22 -19.58
N ARG A 274 4.15 5.04 -20.10
CA ARG A 274 2.93 4.31 -19.82
C ARG A 274 3.27 3.10 -18.98
N GLY A 275 2.66 3.02 -17.78
CA GLY A 275 2.73 1.89 -16.86
C GLY A 275 1.37 1.25 -16.59
N PHE A 276 1.38 0.15 -15.88
CA PHE A 276 0.16 -0.50 -15.40
C PHE A 276 0.38 -1.15 -14.02
N VAL A 277 -0.73 -1.31 -13.27
CA VAL A 277 -0.77 -2.10 -12.02
C VAL A 277 -1.90 -3.11 -12.14
N THR A 278 -1.55 -4.39 -12.05
CA THR A 278 -2.54 -5.48 -12.04
C THR A 278 -3.20 -5.63 -10.66
N PRO A 279 -4.49 -6.01 -10.56
CA PRO A 279 -5.14 -6.25 -9.29
C PRO A 279 -4.37 -7.20 -8.38
N PHE A 280 -4.49 -7.04 -7.06
CA PHE A 280 -4.06 -8.06 -6.11
C PHE A 280 -5.08 -9.19 -6.06
N GLY A 281 -4.64 -10.41 -5.76
CA GLY A 281 -5.52 -11.59 -5.74
C GLY A 281 -6.70 -11.47 -4.77
N ASN A 282 -6.50 -10.83 -3.60
CA ASN A 282 -7.56 -10.57 -2.63
C ASN A 282 -8.61 -9.57 -3.14
N GLN A 283 -8.24 -8.63 -4.02
CA GLN A 283 -9.17 -7.68 -4.61
C GLN A 283 -10.14 -8.34 -5.58
N LEU A 284 -9.72 -9.43 -6.21
CA LEU A 284 -10.55 -10.20 -7.14
C LEU A 284 -11.60 -11.08 -6.44
N THR A 285 -11.34 -11.50 -5.19
CA THR A 285 -12.17 -12.52 -4.51
C THR A 285 -12.90 -11.98 -3.28
N ASP A 286 -13.03 -10.67 -3.15
CA ASP A 286 -13.49 -10.07 -1.91
C ASP A 286 -15.01 -9.81 -1.88
N LYS A 287 -15.84 -10.35 -2.82
CA LYS A 287 -17.20 -9.83 -3.02
C LYS A 287 -18.33 -10.83 -3.13
N ILE A 288 -19.48 -10.33 -2.68
CA ILE A 288 -20.82 -10.83 -2.89
C ILE A 288 -21.41 -10.15 -4.13
N HIS A 289 -22.20 -10.87 -4.91
CA HIS A 289 -22.80 -10.34 -6.13
C HIS A 289 -23.92 -9.30 -5.86
N ASP A 290 -24.01 -8.28 -6.72
CA ASP A 290 -24.90 -7.13 -6.54
C ASP A 290 -26.41 -7.44 -6.66
N THR A 291 -26.81 -8.54 -7.34
CA THR A 291 -28.24 -8.85 -7.56
C THR A 291 -28.99 -9.17 -6.28
N ASP A 292 -28.33 -9.79 -5.30
CA ASP A 292 -28.99 -10.14 -4.03
C ASP A 292 -29.14 -8.93 -3.12
N LEU A 293 -28.31 -7.91 -3.32
CA LEU A 293 -28.33 -6.66 -2.56
C LEU A 293 -29.53 -5.78 -2.95
N LYS A 294 -29.94 -5.77 -4.23
CA LYS A 294 -31.11 -5.01 -4.69
C LYS A 294 -32.42 -5.54 -4.12
N ASN A 295 -32.51 -6.87 -3.93
CA ASN A 295 -33.67 -7.49 -3.30
C ASN A 295 -33.74 -7.23 -1.79
N GLN A 296 -32.60 -7.00 -1.13
CA GLN A 296 -32.54 -6.63 0.29
C GLN A 296 -32.78 -5.14 0.54
N GLN A 297 -32.51 -4.27 -0.43
CA GLN A 297 -32.83 -2.83 -0.36
C GLN A 297 -34.34 -2.54 -0.33
N SER A 298 -35.18 -3.47 -0.79
CA SER A 298 -36.62 -3.31 -0.75
C SER A 298 -37.26 -3.46 0.64
N GLY A 299 -36.48 -3.58 1.70
CA GLY A 299 -36.98 -3.67 3.08
C GLY A 299 -37.71 -4.98 3.42
N ILE A 300 -37.78 -5.93 2.48
CA ILE A 300 -38.35 -7.24 2.71
C ILE A 300 -37.32 -8.11 3.41
N ILE A 301 -37.47 -8.30 4.71
CA ILE A 301 -36.72 -9.31 5.45
C ILE A 301 -37.20 -10.67 4.93
N VAL A 302 -36.38 -11.28 4.07
CA VAL A 302 -36.67 -12.64 3.59
C VAL A 302 -36.45 -13.61 4.75
N PRO A 303 -37.47 -14.43 5.11
CA PRO A 303 -37.31 -15.42 6.17
C PRO A 303 -36.13 -16.37 5.87
N PRO A 304 -35.48 -16.96 6.88
CA PRO A 304 -34.37 -17.91 6.69
C PRO A 304 -34.70 -19.14 5.82
N SER A 305 -35.99 -19.41 5.63
CA SER A 305 -36.49 -20.51 4.79
C SER A 305 -36.47 -20.24 3.29
N VAL A 306 -36.22 -19.01 2.85
CA VAL A 306 -36.03 -18.71 1.44
C VAL A 306 -34.54 -18.78 1.15
N ASN A 307 -34.09 -19.90 0.61
CA ASN A 307 -32.77 -20.08 0.02
C ASN A 307 -32.64 -19.15 -1.20
N VAL A 308 -32.36 -17.88 -0.96
CA VAL A 308 -31.86 -17.00 -2.00
C VAL A 308 -30.40 -17.41 -2.19
N ALA A 309 -30.18 -18.28 -3.17
CA ALA A 309 -28.84 -18.70 -3.55
C ALA A 309 -28.06 -17.46 -4.00
N SER A 310 -27.33 -16.86 -3.06
CA SER A 310 -26.46 -15.75 -3.36
C SER A 310 -25.32 -16.27 -4.22
N LYS A 311 -25.26 -15.81 -5.45
CA LYS A 311 -24.19 -16.17 -6.38
C LYS A 311 -22.96 -15.33 -6.05
N TYR A 312 -21.96 -15.97 -5.46
CA TYR A 312 -20.66 -15.34 -5.20
C TYR A 312 -19.82 -15.36 -6.47
N VAL A 313 -19.43 -14.19 -6.95
CA VAL A 313 -18.65 -14.02 -8.19
C VAL A 313 -17.42 -13.18 -7.89
N ALA A 314 -16.31 -13.52 -8.55
CA ALA A 314 -15.10 -12.71 -8.51
C ALA A 314 -15.36 -11.28 -9.04
N ASN A 315 -14.62 -10.31 -8.55
CA ASN A 315 -14.70 -8.94 -9.05
C ASN A 315 -14.13 -8.87 -10.48
N ASP A 316 -14.85 -8.22 -11.37
CA ASP A 316 -14.37 -7.86 -12.70
C ASP A 316 -13.52 -6.57 -12.60
N LEU A 317 -12.24 -6.73 -12.27
CA LEU A 317 -11.31 -5.63 -12.13
C LEU A 317 -10.35 -5.57 -13.33
N LYS A 318 -10.20 -4.37 -13.87
CA LYS A 318 -9.20 -4.04 -14.87
C LYS A 318 -7.89 -3.61 -14.21
N SER A 319 -6.79 -3.78 -14.91
CA SER A 319 -5.52 -3.20 -14.47
C SER A 319 -5.59 -1.67 -14.52
N GLU A 320 -5.04 -1.03 -13.51
CA GLU A 320 -4.78 0.41 -13.55
C GLU A 320 -3.78 0.74 -14.65
N LYS A 321 -3.96 1.86 -15.32
CA LYS A 321 -3.07 2.36 -16.36
C LYS A 321 -2.64 3.77 -16.03
N THR A 322 -1.34 3.99 -16.01
CA THR A 322 -0.74 5.30 -15.74
C THR A 322 -0.06 5.84 -17.00
N ASP A 323 -0.35 7.09 -17.32
CA ASP A 323 0.37 7.87 -18.33
C ASP A 323 1.09 9.01 -17.60
N THR A 324 2.42 9.01 -17.63
CA THR A 324 3.25 10.04 -16.99
C THR A 324 4.03 10.80 -18.05
N PHE A 325 3.97 12.12 -17.98
CA PHE A 325 4.87 13.01 -18.69
C PHE A 325 5.74 13.74 -17.67
N GLU A 326 7.05 13.74 -17.90
CA GLU A 326 8.03 14.33 -17.01
C GLU A 326 9.05 15.15 -17.80
N ILE A 327 9.42 16.31 -17.25
CA ILE A 327 10.54 17.13 -17.68
C ILE A 327 11.45 17.34 -16.48
N GLY A 328 12.74 17.11 -16.64
CA GLY A 328 13.69 17.26 -15.56
C GLY A 328 15.02 17.87 -15.97
N PHE A 329 15.67 18.36 -14.97
CA PHE A 329 16.98 18.99 -15.06
C PHE A 329 17.88 18.46 -13.96
N ARG A 330 19.14 18.19 -14.28
CA ARG A 330 20.17 17.79 -13.32
C ARG A 330 21.51 18.38 -13.70
N ASP A 331 22.20 18.98 -12.74
CA ASP A 331 23.55 19.49 -12.94
C ASP A 331 24.36 19.50 -11.65
N TYR A 332 25.66 19.75 -11.80
CA TYR A 332 26.58 20.03 -10.72
C TYR A 332 27.06 21.48 -10.86
N ILE A 333 26.49 22.39 -10.07
CA ILE A 333 26.69 23.84 -10.16
C ILE A 333 27.24 24.35 -8.83
N LEU A 334 28.36 25.09 -8.87
CA LEU A 334 28.97 25.73 -7.69
C LEU A 334 29.18 24.76 -6.51
N GLY A 335 29.66 23.56 -6.77
CA GLY A 335 29.88 22.55 -5.74
C GLY A 335 28.63 21.84 -5.24
N SER A 336 27.48 22.05 -5.91
CA SER A 336 26.18 21.50 -5.55
C SER A 336 25.67 20.57 -6.64
N SER A 337 25.26 19.36 -6.29
CA SER A 337 24.43 18.51 -7.15
C SER A 337 22.98 18.96 -7.03
N ILE A 338 22.37 19.37 -8.13
CA ILE A 338 20.98 19.87 -8.17
C ILE A 338 20.19 19.00 -9.13
N SER A 339 19.00 18.58 -8.72
CA SER A 339 18.04 17.88 -9.57
C SER A 339 16.66 18.46 -9.35
N THR A 340 15.93 18.71 -10.43
CA THR A 340 14.52 19.12 -10.37
C THR A 340 13.74 18.45 -11.48
N SER A 341 12.48 18.09 -11.20
CA SER A 341 11.56 17.57 -12.20
C SER A 341 10.16 18.14 -12.03
N PHE A 342 9.45 18.22 -13.15
CA PHE A 342 8.03 18.52 -13.26
C PHE A 342 7.35 17.30 -13.86
N PHE A 343 6.27 16.84 -13.25
CA PHE A 343 5.55 15.68 -13.75
C PHE A 343 4.05 15.89 -13.76
N ILE A 344 3.39 15.19 -14.67
CA ILE A 344 1.94 15.01 -14.73
C ILE A 344 1.68 13.52 -14.94
N THR A 345 0.97 12.90 -14.01
CA THR A 345 0.57 11.49 -14.05
C THR A 345 -0.93 11.39 -14.06
N ASP A 346 -1.49 10.80 -15.09
CA ASP A 346 -2.90 10.41 -15.18
C ASP A 346 -3.02 8.90 -14.92
N THR A 347 -3.85 8.51 -13.95
CA THR A 347 -4.18 7.11 -13.68
C THR A 347 -5.61 6.84 -14.08
N LYS A 348 -5.83 5.89 -15.01
CA LYS A 348 -7.13 5.37 -15.41
C LYS A 348 -7.41 4.06 -14.72
N ASP A 349 -8.68 3.76 -14.49
CA ASP A 349 -9.13 2.51 -13.87
C ASP A 349 -8.48 2.27 -12.50
N GLU A 350 -8.18 3.34 -11.74
CA GLU A 350 -7.60 3.23 -10.39
C GLU A 350 -8.48 2.35 -9.50
N ILE A 351 -7.88 1.34 -8.85
CA ILE A 351 -8.61 0.39 -8.02
C ILE A 351 -8.73 0.96 -6.61
N THR A 352 -9.96 1.13 -6.15
CA THR A 352 -10.22 1.59 -4.79
C THR A 352 -11.25 0.73 -4.09
N LEU A 353 -11.22 0.76 -2.77
CA LEU A 353 -12.22 0.15 -1.91
C LEU A 353 -13.37 1.14 -1.75
N ILE A 354 -14.56 0.73 -2.14
CA ILE A 354 -15.77 1.55 -2.04
C ILE A 354 -16.84 0.87 -1.19
N SER A 355 -17.73 1.66 -0.61
CA SER A 355 -18.94 1.12 0.04
C SER A 355 -19.90 0.54 -1.01
N SER A 356 -20.47 -0.61 -0.71
CA SER A 356 -21.50 -1.21 -1.58
C SER A 356 -22.85 -0.51 -1.50
N GLY A 357 -23.01 0.47 -0.62
CA GLY A 357 -24.30 1.15 -0.42
C GLY A 357 -25.36 0.30 0.32
N VAL A 358 -24.98 -0.85 0.85
CA VAL A 358 -25.88 -1.74 1.56
C VAL A 358 -25.90 -1.39 3.04
N THR A 359 -27.08 -1.17 3.58
CA THR A 359 -27.32 -0.82 4.99
C THR A 359 -27.31 -2.03 5.93
N ASN A 360 -27.32 -3.26 5.39
CA ASN A 360 -27.35 -4.48 6.20
C ASN A 360 -25.94 -4.83 6.73
N PRO A 361 -25.70 -4.81 8.05
CA PRO A 361 -24.38 -5.13 8.64
C PRO A 361 -23.92 -6.58 8.40
N ALA A 362 -24.83 -7.49 8.08
CA ALA A 362 -24.51 -8.88 7.75
C ALA A 362 -23.86 -9.04 6.36
N VAL A 363 -23.88 -8.01 5.52
CA VAL A 363 -23.32 -8.03 4.18
C VAL A 363 -22.07 -7.20 4.12
N ASN A 364 -21.02 -7.73 3.49
CA ASN A 364 -19.77 -6.96 3.33
C ASN A 364 -20.04 -5.69 2.52
N ARG A 365 -19.97 -4.54 3.18
CA ARG A 365 -20.28 -3.22 2.61
C ARG A 365 -19.17 -2.69 1.71
N TRP A 366 -18.00 -3.27 1.74
CA TRP A 366 -16.82 -2.79 1.05
C TRP A 366 -16.48 -3.69 -0.13
N LYS A 367 -16.29 -3.11 -1.30
CA LYS A 367 -15.86 -3.81 -2.51
C LYS A 367 -14.81 -3.03 -3.27
N TYR A 368 -13.89 -3.73 -3.91
CA TYR A 368 -12.95 -3.11 -4.84
C TYR A 368 -13.61 -2.84 -6.18
N ARG A 369 -13.40 -1.66 -6.72
CA ARG A 369 -13.86 -1.24 -8.04
C ARG A 369 -12.80 -0.40 -8.73
N ASN A 370 -12.82 -0.43 -10.06
CA ASN A 370 -12.10 0.56 -10.84
C ASN A 370 -12.89 1.88 -10.78
N ILE A 371 -12.25 2.92 -10.24
CA ILE A 371 -12.80 4.27 -10.28
C ILE A 371 -12.19 5.02 -11.45
N GLY A 372 -12.95 5.83 -12.10
CA GLY A 372 -12.67 6.73 -13.20
C GLY A 372 -11.22 7.09 -13.50
N LYS A 373 -10.88 8.37 -13.40
CA LYS A 373 -9.55 8.88 -13.73
C LYS A 373 -9.07 9.86 -12.66
N THR A 374 -7.84 9.71 -12.21
CA THR A 374 -7.19 10.65 -11.30
C THR A 374 -5.98 11.29 -11.98
N ARG A 375 -5.60 12.49 -11.53
CA ARG A 375 -4.40 13.21 -11.95
C ARG A 375 -3.55 13.61 -10.75
N ARG A 376 -2.28 13.37 -10.87
CA ARG A 376 -1.24 13.86 -9.97
C ARG A 376 -0.29 14.74 -10.78
N MET A 377 0.00 15.95 -10.32
CA MET A 377 1.00 16.81 -10.93
C MET A 377 1.86 17.45 -9.86
N GLY A 378 3.13 17.60 -10.14
CA GLY A 378 4.03 18.10 -9.11
C GLY A 378 5.37 18.59 -9.61
N ILE A 379 6.11 19.10 -8.65
CA ILE A 379 7.50 19.52 -8.79
C ILE A 379 8.28 18.79 -7.70
N GLU A 380 9.40 18.21 -8.08
CA GLU A 380 10.37 17.63 -7.16
C GLU A 380 11.70 18.36 -7.33
N PHE A 381 12.33 18.68 -6.21
CA PHE A 381 13.63 19.32 -6.15
C PHE A 381 14.51 18.60 -5.13
N GLU A 382 15.74 18.31 -5.52
CA GLU A 382 16.76 17.76 -4.65
C GLU A 382 18.07 18.51 -4.86
N ALA A 383 18.76 18.80 -3.76
CA ALA A 383 20.10 19.35 -3.81
C ALA A 383 20.99 18.74 -2.74
N GLU A 384 22.25 18.53 -3.09
CA GLU A 384 23.31 18.12 -2.19
C GLU A 384 24.51 19.04 -2.37
N GLN A 385 25.03 19.56 -1.25
CA GLN A 385 26.15 20.48 -1.24
C GLN A 385 27.21 20.00 -0.25
N ASN A 386 28.47 20.03 -0.66
CA ASN A 386 29.61 19.76 0.18
C ASN A 386 30.41 21.06 0.33
N VAL A 387 30.45 21.62 1.54
CA VAL A 387 31.16 22.87 1.85
C VAL A 387 32.09 22.63 3.03
N GLY A 388 33.37 22.41 2.77
CA GLY A 388 34.35 22.07 3.78
C GLY A 388 33.94 20.78 4.51
N LYS A 389 33.73 20.87 5.83
CA LYS A 389 33.31 19.74 6.68
C LYS A 389 31.80 19.55 6.72
N PHE A 390 31.02 20.42 6.09
CA PHE A 390 29.57 20.34 6.02
C PHE A 390 29.10 19.62 4.76
N ARG A 391 28.04 18.83 4.93
CA ARG A 391 27.23 18.30 3.84
C ARG A 391 25.78 18.65 4.09
N PHE A 392 25.17 19.36 3.14
CA PHE A 392 23.77 19.75 3.17
C PHE A 392 22.98 18.89 2.19
N ASN A 393 21.81 18.44 2.62
CA ASN A 393 20.86 17.73 1.75
C ASN A 393 19.50 18.43 1.84
N GLN A 394 18.92 18.76 0.71
CA GLN A 394 17.60 19.37 0.64
C GLN A 394 16.73 18.58 -0.32
N SER A 395 15.48 18.33 0.06
CA SER A 395 14.48 17.81 -0.86
C SER A 395 13.15 18.53 -0.66
N LEU A 396 12.45 18.80 -1.75
CA LEU A 396 11.14 19.41 -1.79
C LEU A 396 10.28 18.66 -2.80
N SER A 397 9.09 18.27 -2.38
CA SER A 397 8.06 17.69 -3.26
C SER A 397 6.76 18.45 -3.07
N LEU A 398 6.29 19.08 -4.16
CA LEU A 398 5.01 19.76 -4.24
C LEU A 398 4.09 18.95 -5.13
N VAL A 399 2.97 18.44 -4.59
CA VAL A 399 2.04 17.57 -5.34
C VAL A 399 0.61 18.08 -5.23
N LYS A 400 -0.03 18.25 -6.37
CA LYS A 400 -1.47 18.50 -6.50
C LYS A 400 -2.15 17.28 -7.09
N THR A 401 -3.21 16.81 -6.43
CA THR A 401 -4.01 15.68 -6.90
C THR A 401 -5.42 16.12 -7.24
N LYS A 402 -6.05 15.46 -8.21
CA LYS A 402 -7.43 15.74 -8.62
C LYS A 402 -8.09 14.50 -9.21
N VAL A 403 -9.33 14.24 -8.84
CA VAL A 403 -10.20 13.28 -9.53
C VAL A 403 -10.75 13.95 -10.79
N LEU A 404 -10.49 13.39 -11.96
CA LEU A 404 -10.92 13.91 -13.26
C LEU A 404 -12.26 13.31 -13.71
N ILE A 405 -12.42 12.01 -13.48
CA ILE A 405 -13.64 11.25 -13.80
C ILE A 405 -13.96 10.45 -12.53
N ALA A 406 -15.10 10.71 -11.97
CA ALA A 406 -15.61 10.01 -10.80
C ALA A 406 -16.50 8.84 -11.23
N ASN A 407 -16.64 7.88 -10.34
CA ASN A 407 -17.67 6.85 -10.40
C ASN A 407 -18.71 7.17 -9.31
N GLU A 408 -19.97 7.26 -9.65
CA GLU A 408 -21.07 7.53 -8.70
C GLU A 408 -21.11 6.50 -7.57
N GLU A 409 -20.84 5.22 -7.89
CA GLU A 409 -20.75 4.16 -6.88
C GLU A 409 -19.64 4.39 -5.84
N ALA A 410 -18.57 5.09 -6.22
CA ALA A 410 -17.42 5.35 -5.33
C ALA A 410 -17.66 6.56 -4.40
N ARG A 411 -18.74 7.31 -4.59
CA ARG A 411 -19.04 8.56 -3.86
C ARG A 411 -17.84 9.52 -3.81
N ILE A 412 -17.04 9.49 -4.86
CA ILE A 412 -15.91 10.38 -5.08
C ILE A 412 -16.30 11.32 -6.21
N GLU A 413 -16.28 12.61 -5.97
CA GLU A 413 -16.73 13.61 -6.92
C GLU A 413 -15.60 14.07 -7.84
N LYS A 414 -15.96 14.51 -9.05
CA LYS A 414 -15.04 15.18 -9.95
C LYS A 414 -14.53 16.47 -9.30
N GLY A 415 -13.22 16.62 -9.26
CA GLY A 415 -12.57 17.76 -8.63
C GLY A 415 -12.01 17.48 -7.24
N ASP A 416 -12.43 16.39 -6.61
CA ASP A 416 -11.90 15.93 -5.33
C ASP A 416 -10.39 15.70 -5.37
N ARG A 417 -9.77 15.78 -4.21
CA ARG A 417 -8.36 15.39 -4.03
C ARG A 417 -8.26 13.88 -3.80
N VAL A 418 -7.15 13.30 -4.20
CA VAL A 418 -6.80 11.93 -3.78
C VAL A 418 -6.42 11.98 -2.30
N PRO A 419 -7.06 11.16 -1.45
CA PRO A 419 -6.80 11.16 -0.02
C PRO A 419 -5.36 10.77 0.33
N MET A 420 -4.91 11.16 1.53
CA MET A 420 -3.60 10.81 2.10
C MET A 420 -2.39 11.29 1.28
N VAL A 421 -2.56 12.28 0.41
CA VAL A 421 -1.48 12.90 -0.36
C VAL A 421 -1.24 14.33 0.16
N PRO A 422 -0.14 14.59 0.89
CA PRO A 422 0.21 15.94 1.34
C PRO A 422 0.60 16.81 0.13
N ARG A 423 0.26 18.10 0.19
CA ARG A 423 0.63 19.04 -0.88
C ARG A 423 2.11 19.38 -0.92
N LEU A 424 2.75 19.30 0.22
CA LEU A 424 4.16 19.64 0.38
C LEU A 424 4.82 18.66 1.33
N LYS A 425 5.95 18.11 0.91
CA LYS A 425 6.92 17.44 1.76
C LYS A 425 8.27 18.12 1.55
N ALA A 426 8.95 18.49 2.63
CA ALA A 426 10.28 19.08 2.61
C ALA A 426 11.21 18.36 3.59
N THR A 427 12.45 18.17 3.19
CA THR A 427 13.50 17.64 4.06
C THR A 427 14.73 18.53 3.98
N LEU A 428 15.28 18.89 5.12
CA LEU A 428 16.52 19.66 5.24
C LEU A 428 17.46 18.88 6.15
N GLY A 429 18.60 18.48 5.63
CA GLY A 429 19.61 17.73 6.35
C GLY A 429 20.96 18.48 6.38
N VAL A 430 21.63 18.44 7.51
CA VAL A 430 22.99 18.93 7.69
C VAL A 430 23.81 17.84 8.37
N LYS A 431 24.92 17.49 7.78
CA LYS A 431 25.94 16.64 8.40
C LYS A 431 27.23 17.42 8.56
N TYR A 432 27.87 17.32 9.71
CA TYR A 432 29.18 17.90 9.99
C TYR A 432 30.19 16.82 10.38
N ASN A 433 31.31 16.78 9.70
CA ASN A 433 32.41 15.86 10.00
C ASN A 433 33.36 16.54 10.98
N PHE A 434 33.31 16.19 12.27
CA PHE A 434 34.21 16.68 13.30
C PHE A 434 35.63 16.18 13.02
N THR A 435 35.75 14.88 12.72
CA THR A 435 36.94 14.18 12.29
C THR A 435 36.60 13.17 11.19
N ASP A 436 37.57 12.47 10.63
CA ASP A 436 37.35 11.39 9.65
C ASP A 436 36.50 10.22 10.22
N ARG A 437 36.48 10.09 11.55
CA ARG A 437 35.77 9.01 12.26
C ARG A 437 34.51 9.45 12.98
N LEU A 438 34.38 10.73 13.30
CA LEU A 438 33.24 11.26 14.06
C LEU A 438 32.49 12.29 13.23
N SER A 439 31.19 12.09 13.06
CA SER A 439 30.28 13.04 12.41
C SER A 439 28.98 13.19 13.18
N GLY A 440 28.39 14.37 13.12
CA GLY A 440 27.05 14.65 13.62
C GLY A 440 26.11 15.00 12.48
N TYR A 441 24.81 14.81 12.68
CA TYR A 441 23.81 15.21 11.72
C TYR A 441 22.55 15.77 12.39
N LEU A 442 21.85 16.62 11.64
CA LEU A 442 20.57 17.19 11.98
C LEU A 442 19.68 17.10 10.75
N ASN A 443 18.49 16.51 10.90
CA ASN A 443 17.51 16.38 9.82
C ASN A 443 16.16 16.95 10.26
N TYR A 444 15.61 17.85 9.46
CA TYR A 444 14.26 18.39 9.63
C TYR A 444 13.37 17.87 8.50
N VAL A 445 12.23 17.28 8.86
CA VAL A 445 11.23 16.81 7.89
C VAL A 445 9.92 17.53 8.16
N TYR A 446 9.38 18.17 7.14
CA TYR A 446 8.07 18.81 7.17
C TYR A 446 7.10 18.11 6.23
N LEU A 447 5.89 17.85 6.70
CA LEU A 447 4.77 17.35 5.94
C LEU A 447 3.58 18.29 6.09
N ALA A 448 3.06 18.79 4.97
CA ALA A 448 1.87 19.64 4.99
C ALA A 448 0.61 18.82 5.32
N LYS A 449 -0.47 19.55 5.63
CA LYS A 449 -1.77 18.93 5.86
C LYS A 449 -2.23 18.07 4.68
N GLN A 450 -2.90 16.97 5.00
CA GLN A 450 -3.50 16.02 4.05
C GLN A 450 -4.96 15.75 4.41
N GLU A 451 -5.71 15.27 3.43
CA GLU A 451 -7.11 14.89 3.60
C GLU A 451 -7.21 13.39 3.83
N SER A 452 -7.96 12.96 4.83
CA SER A 452 -8.45 11.59 4.96
C SER A 452 -9.94 11.56 4.67
N ARG A 453 -10.48 10.37 4.42
CA ARG A 453 -11.90 10.14 4.20
C ARG A 453 -12.34 8.97 5.04
N GLU A 454 -13.50 9.12 5.65
CA GLU A 454 -14.18 8.04 6.34
C GLU A 454 -15.60 7.90 5.80
N LEU A 455 -16.08 6.67 5.77
CA LEU A 455 -17.50 6.41 5.57
C LEU A 455 -18.16 6.48 6.94
N ARG A 456 -19.08 7.41 7.11
CA ARG A 456 -19.91 7.48 8.30
C ARG A 456 -21.28 6.94 7.99
N GLU A 457 -21.66 5.91 8.73
CA GLU A 457 -23.02 5.37 8.64
C GLU A 457 -24.03 6.43 9.06
N ASN A 458 -25.09 6.57 8.28
CA ASN A 458 -26.18 7.42 8.69
C ASN A 458 -26.96 6.72 9.81
N SER A 459 -27.25 7.43 10.88
CA SER A 459 -28.09 6.91 11.97
C SER A 459 -29.52 6.64 11.51
N ASP A 460 -29.96 7.33 10.47
CA ASP A 460 -31.22 7.09 9.78
C ASP A 460 -30.98 6.10 8.64
N ILE A 461 -31.47 4.86 8.79
CA ILE A 461 -31.29 3.78 7.81
C ILE A 461 -31.97 4.03 6.46
N SER A 462 -32.88 5.01 6.40
CA SER A 462 -33.52 5.44 5.15
C SER A 462 -32.59 6.34 4.32
N LYS A 463 -31.50 6.84 4.90
CA LYS A 463 -30.54 7.71 4.24
C LYS A 463 -29.23 6.98 3.96
N ASP A 464 -28.63 7.34 2.84
CA ASP A 464 -27.31 6.83 2.47
C ASP A 464 -26.24 7.22 3.46
N ASP A 465 -25.25 6.33 3.63
CA ASP A 465 -24.01 6.63 4.36
C ASP A 465 -23.29 7.85 3.75
N VAL A 466 -22.68 8.66 4.56
CA VAL A 466 -22.03 9.91 4.14
C VAL A 466 -20.51 9.76 4.18
N ILE A 467 -19.83 10.21 3.13
CA ILE A 467 -18.38 10.36 3.16
C ILE A 467 -18.01 11.67 3.88
N VAL A 468 -17.34 11.53 5.01
CA VAL A 468 -16.83 12.67 5.76
C VAL A 468 -15.37 12.90 5.38
N LYS A 469 -15.08 14.11 4.93
CA LYS A 469 -13.70 14.57 4.68
C LYS A 469 -13.12 15.11 5.98
N HIS A 470 -11.98 14.58 6.38
CA HIS A 470 -11.26 14.99 7.57
C HIS A 470 -9.87 15.52 7.19
N THR A 471 -9.39 16.53 7.88
CA THR A 471 -8.06 17.10 7.64
C THR A 471 -7.09 16.66 8.71
N ILE A 472 -6.07 15.91 8.32
CA ILE A 472 -4.92 15.60 9.16
C ILE A 472 -3.96 16.79 9.11
N ASN A 473 -3.64 17.36 10.27
CA ASN A 473 -2.77 18.52 10.37
C ASN A 473 -1.34 18.21 9.93
N GLY A 474 -0.71 19.19 9.28
CA GLY A 474 0.71 19.10 8.93
C GLY A 474 1.60 19.19 10.17
N TYR A 475 2.81 18.66 10.02
CA TYR A 475 3.78 18.65 11.12
C TYR A 475 5.22 18.75 10.60
N GLY A 476 6.11 19.17 11.50
CA GLY A 476 7.56 19.14 11.30
C GLY A 476 8.23 18.39 12.43
N THR A 477 9.19 17.52 12.11
CA THR A 477 10.00 16.78 13.08
C THR A 477 11.47 17.03 12.88
N LEU A 478 12.20 17.08 13.97
CA LEU A 478 13.65 17.24 13.98
C LEU A 478 14.31 15.98 14.55
N GLU A 479 15.30 15.46 13.83
CA GLU A 479 16.13 14.34 14.23
C GLU A 479 17.59 14.79 14.31
N ALA A 480 18.32 14.34 15.34
CA ALA A 480 19.74 14.59 15.48
C ALA A 480 20.47 13.33 15.97
N GLY A 481 21.73 13.20 15.60
CA GLY A 481 22.55 12.09 16.04
C GLY A 481 24.03 12.26 15.74
N LEU A 482 24.79 11.31 16.30
CA LEU A 482 26.22 11.17 16.09
C LEU A 482 26.50 9.80 15.45
N SER A 483 27.49 9.76 14.57
CA SER A 483 28.03 8.53 13.97
C SER A 483 29.53 8.48 14.24
N TYR A 484 29.99 7.39 14.84
CA TYR A 484 31.37 7.13 15.13
C TYR A 484 31.83 5.83 14.46
N LYS A 485 32.95 5.91 13.74
CA LYS A 485 33.61 4.79 13.06
C LYS A 485 34.91 4.46 13.80
N PRO A 486 34.90 3.51 14.75
CA PRO A 486 36.11 3.11 15.46
C PRO A 486 37.18 2.54 14.52
N ASP A 487 36.73 1.85 13.46
CA ASP A 487 37.56 1.25 12.41
C ASP A 487 36.85 1.29 11.04
N ASN A 488 37.41 0.65 10.02
CA ASN A 488 36.81 0.59 8.66
C ASN A 488 35.64 -0.41 8.54
N TYR A 489 35.43 -1.23 9.54
CA TYR A 489 34.45 -2.31 9.54
C TYR A 489 33.24 -2.00 10.41
N SER A 490 33.34 -1.06 11.34
CA SER A 490 32.31 -0.76 12.34
C SER A 490 31.80 0.68 12.23
N ASP A 491 30.50 0.86 12.42
CA ASP A 491 29.84 2.16 12.49
C ASP A 491 28.81 2.14 13.63
N ILE A 492 29.01 2.99 14.61
CA ILE A 492 28.14 3.17 15.77
C ILE A 492 27.36 4.47 15.59
N LYS A 493 26.03 4.41 15.63
CA LYS A 493 25.18 5.59 15.57
C LYS A 493 24.31 5.69 16.81
N ILE A 494 24.28 6.87 17.41
CA ILE A 494 23.37 7.23 18.49
C ILE A 494 22.60 8.47 18.09
N GLY A 495 21.30 8.49 18.36
CA GLY A 495 20.50 9.65 18.01
C GLY A 495 19.13 9.66 18.67
N ALA A 496 18.43 10.76 18.41
CA ALA A 496 17.06 10.96 18.84
C ALA A 496 16.19 11.45 17.66
N LYS A 497 15.06 10.82 17.47
CA LYS A 497 14.02 11.23 16.51
C LYS A 497 12.98 12.07 17.22
N ASN A 498 12.37 13.00 16.47
CA ASN A 498 11.36 13.92 16.99
C ASN A 498 11.81 14.61 18.31
N ILE A 499 13.02 15.18 18.32
CA ILE A 499 13.65 15.72 19.53
C ILE A 499 12.84 16.84 20.20
N LEU A 500 11.97 17.50 19.42
CA LEU A 500 11.07 18.55 19.91
C LEU A 500 9.78 17.99 20.49
N SER A 501 9.61 16.68 20.55
CA SER A 501 8.39 15.99 21.01
C SER A 501 7.12 16.51 20.32
N LYS A 502 7.19 16.81 19.01
CA LYS A 502 6.02 17.25 18.25
C LYS A 502 4.95 16.17 18.29
N LYS A 503 3.76 16.52 18.76
CA LYS A 503 2.59 15.65 18.74
C LYS A 503 1.90 15.74 17.39
N TYR A 504 1.75 14.60 16.70
CA TYR A 504 1.05 14.49 15.41
C TYR A 504 0.49 13.07 15.25
N ASN A 505 -0.41 12.89 14.28
CA ASN A 505 -1.01 11.60 13.97
C ASN A 505 -0.56 11.13 12.58
N LEU A 506 -0.25 9.83 12.48
CA LEU A 506 0.11 9.18 11.21
C LEU A 506 -1.14 8.98 10.33
N ARG A 507 -2.25 8.63 10.98
CA ARG A 507 -3.58 8.52 10.39
C ARG A 507 -4.57 9.15 11.36
N GLU A 508 -5.62 9.71 10.82
CA GLU A 508 -6.66 10.34 11.63
C GLU A 508 -7.96 10.38 10.82
N THR A 509 -9.04 10.00 11.47
CA THR A 509 -10.41 10.21 11.04
C THR A 509 -11.10 11.11 12.07
N SER A 510 -12.39 11.32 11.94
CA SER A 510 -13.13 12.07 12.96
C SER A 510 -13.31 11.27 14.26
N LEU A 511 -13.19 9.97 14.24
CA LEU A 511 -13.47 9.06 15.36
C LEU A 511 -12.18 8.48 15.97
N GLU A 512 -11.20 8.15 15.13
CA GLU A 512 -10.01 7.42 15.52
C GLU A 512 -8.74 8.05 14.97
N ALA A 513 -7.63 7.88 15.67
CA ALA A 513 -6.33 8.31 15.21
C ALA A 513 -5.22 7.31 15.59
N LEU A 514 -4.17 7.27 14.78
CA LEU A 514 -2.92 6.59 15.07
C LEU A 514 -1.87 7.64 15.43
N PRO A 515 -1.56 7.85 16.73
CA PRO A 515 -0.57 8.82 17.15
C PRO A 515 0.83 8.37 16.74
N ALA A 516 1.65 9.32 16.30
CA ALA A 516 3.06 9.07 16.07
C ALA A 516 3.83 9.06 17.39
N PRO A 517 4.95 8.33 17.45
CA PRO A 517 5.85 8.37 18.60
C PRO A 517 6.34 9.80 18.88
N GLU A 518 6.33 10.18 20.15
CA GLU A 518 6.99 11.39 20.62
C GLU A 518 8.51 11.22 20.51
N ARG A 519 9.31 11.98 21.24
CA ARG A 519 10.77 11.82 21.25
C ARG A 519 11.15 10.39 21.57
N ASN A 520 11.99 9.80 20.72
CA ASN A 520 12.54 8.46 20.93
C ASN A 520 14.03 8.45 20.61
N TYR A 521 14.75 7.53 21.24
CA TYR A 521 16.20 7.40 21.12
C TYR A 521 16.55 6.09 20.46
N TYR A 522 17.67 6.04 19.76
CA TYR A 522 18.16 4.80 19.16
C TYR A 522 19.69 4.71 19.27
N LEU A 523 20.15 3.47 19.33
CA LEU A 523 21.53 3.06 19.19
C LEU A 523 21.59 2.01 18.08
N GLN A 524 22.47 2.20 17.11
CA GLN A 524 22.67 1.27 16.00
C GLN A 524 24.15 0.92 15.89
N LEU A 525 24.45 -0.36 15.80
CA LEU A 525 25.78 -0.90 15.49
C LEU A 525 25.72 -1.61 14.14
N ASN A 526 26.56 -1.21 13.20
CA ASN A 526 26.77 -1.89 11.94
C ASN A 526 28.20 -2.45 11.92
N VAL A 527 28.33 -3.74 11.62
CA VAL A 527 29.64 -4.41 11.47
C VAL A 527 29.66 -5.09 10.11
N ARG A 528 30.74 -4.95 9.38
CA ARG A 528 31.00 -5.60 8.09
C ARG A 528 32.11 -6.64 8.28
N PHE A 529 31.87 -7.83 7.78
CA PHE A 529 32.83 -8.94 7.85
C PHE A 529 33.45 -9.20 6.48
#